data_d56ac4ab34ec3f1137ecefbdfe552901
#
_entry.id   d56ac4ab34ec3f1137ecefbdfe552901
#
_cell.length_a   1.000
_cell.length_b   1.000
_cell.length_c   1.000
_cell.angle_alpha   90.00
_cell.angle_beta   90.00
_cell.angle_gamma   90.00
#
_symmetry.space_group_name_H-M   'P 1'
#
loop_
_entity.id
_entity.type
_entity.pdbx_description
1 polymer ?
#
loop_
_entity_poly.entity_id
_entity_poly.type
_entity_poly.pdbx_seq_one_letter_code
_entity_poly.pdbx_strand_id
1 'polypeptide(L)'
;MEKLIIAGREFHSRLFLGTGKFNSDEVMEQSILASGTEMVTVAMKRIELDNKEDNMLVHIQHPGIQLLPNTSGVRNAEEAVFAAQMAREAFGTNWLKLEIHPDPRYLLPDSMETLKATEELVKLGFVVLPYCQADPTLCKRLEEAGAATV
;
A
#
# COMPACT_ATOMS: atom_id res chain seq x y z
N MET A 1 15.99 -20.46 -4.44
CA MET A 1 15.75 -19.32 -3.52
C MET A 1 14.41 -19.57 -2.83
N GLU A 2 14.32 -19.40 -1.54
CA GLU A 2 13.08 -19.55 -0.80
C GLU A 2 12.04 -18.52 -1.30
N LYS A 3 10.79 -18.95 -1.50
CA LYS A 3 9.72 -18.08 -1.98
C LYS A 3 9.31 -17.11 -0.88
N LEU A 4 8.98 -15.87 -1.25
CA LEU A 4 8.37 -14.92 -0.36
C LEU A 4 6.86 -15.17 -0.32
N ILE A 5 6.30 -15.35 0.87
CA ILE A 5 4.86 -15.53 1.05
C ILE A 5 4.32 -14.42 1.92
N ILE A 6 3.34 -13.65 1.42
CA ILE A 6 2.63 -12.62 2.18
C ILE A 6 1.14 -12.90 2.06
N ALA A 7 0.44 -12.99 3.18
CA ALA A 7 -1.00 -13.27 3.24
C ALA A 7 -1.44 -14.45 2.35
N GLY A 8 -0.63 -15.52 2.30
CA GLY A 8 -0.90 -16.73 1.50
C GLY A 8 -0.57 -16.61 0.01
N ARG A 9 -0.19 -15.42 -0.50
CA ARG A 9 0.27 -15.23 -1.87
C ARG A 9 1.78 -15.42 -1.97
N GLU A 10 2.21 -16.25 -2.93
CA GLU A 10 3.62 -16.46 -3.27
C GLU A 10 4.12 -15.38 -4.23
N PHE A 11 5.33 -14.87 -3.97
CA PHE A 11 6.05 -13.92 -4.82
C PHE A 11 7.40 -14.51 -5.21
N HIS A 12 7.73 -14.44 -6.50
CA HIS A 12 9.02 -14.85 -7.03
C HIS A 12 10.02 -13.70 -7.01
N SER A 13 9.52 -12.47 -7.16
CA SER A 13 10.32 -11.25 -7.01
C SER A 13 10.23 -10.73 -5.58
N ARG A 14 11.37 -10.28 -5.03
CA ARG A 14 11.46 -9.54 -3.76
C ARG A 14 11.52 -8.03 -3.97
N LEU A 15 11.48 -7.58 -5.24
CA LEU A 15 11.41 -6.18 -5.58
C LEU A 15 9.96 -5.74 -5.68
N PHE A 16 9.57 -4.77 -4.87
CA PHE A 16 8.30 -4.07 -4.96
C PHE A 16 8.55 -2.65 -5.44
N LEU A 17 7.80 -2.18 -6.44
CA LEU A 17 7.97 -0.85 -7.01
C LEU A 17 6.86 0.10 -6.59
N GLY A 18 7.21 1.38 -6.54
CA GLY A 18 6.26 2.47 -6.46
C GLY A 18 6.01 3.11 -7.82
N THR A 19 4.97 3.94 -7.90
CA THR A 19 4.54 4.66 -9.12
C THR A 19 5.00 6.12 -9.15
N GLY A 20 5.81 6.55 -8.18
CA GLY A 20 6.24 7.94 -8.06
C GLY A 20 7.47 8.30 -8.88
N LYS A 21 7.52 9.56 -9.36
CA LYS A 21 8.70 10.20 -9.97
C LYS A 21 9.14 9.63 -11.34
N PHE A 22 8.27 9.00 -12.07
CA PHE A 22 8.49 8.70 -13.48
C PHE A 22 8.15 9.93 -14.35
N ASN A 23 8.79 10.04 -15.51
CA ASN A 23 8.57 11.15 -16.43
C ASN A 23 7.22 11.07 -17.16
N SER A 24 6.70 9.84 -17.34
CA SER A 24 5.37 9.58 -17.89
C SER A 24 4.86 8.21 -17.41
N ASP A 25 3.57 7.95 -17.63
CA ASP A 25 2.94 6.68 -17.29
C ASP A 25 3.46 5.53 -18.16
N GLU A 26 3.81 5.78 -19.43
CA GLU A 26 4.42 4.79 -20.31
C GLU A 26 5.80 4.37 -19.81
N VAL A 27 6.63 5.34 -19.37
CA VAL A 27 7.96 5.05 -18.78
C VAL A 27 7.83 4.28 -17.49
N MET A 28 6.84 4.62 -16.67
CA MET A 28 6.51 3.89 -15.45
C MET A 28 6.13 2.44 -15.77
N GLU A 29 5.20 2.21 -16.68
CA GLU A 29 4.76 0.89 -17.09
C GLU A 29 5.92 0.03 -17.63
N GLN A 30 6.72 0.58 -18.54
CA GLN A 30 7.90 -0.12 -19.08
C GLN A 30 8.88 -0.52 -17.96
N SER A 31 9.09 0.37 -16.98
CA SER A 31 9.97 0.10 -15.84
C SER A 31 9.40 -1.01 -14.93
N ILE A 32 8.10 -0.99 -14.67
CA ILE A 32 7.40 -2.01 -13.90
C ILE A 32 7.57 -3.38 -14.58
N LEU A 33 7.26 -3.47 -15.87
CA LEU A 33 7.34 -4.71 -16.62
C LEU A 33 8.78 -5.23 -16.75
N ALA A 34 9.74 -4.35 -17.02
CA ALA A 34 11.16 -4.72 -17.13
C ALA A 34 11.78 -5.18 -15.81
N SER A 35 11.27 -4.69 -14.66
CA SER A 35 11.78 -5.06 -13.34
C SER A 35 11.40 -6.47 -12.90
N GLY A 36 10.37 -7.06 -13.49
CA GLY A 36 9.80 -8.32 -13.04
C GLY A 36 9.14 -8.24 -11.65
N THR A 37 8.76 -7.03 -11.18
CA THR A 37 8.04 -6.88 -9.92
C THR A 37 6.67 -7.53 -9.98
N GLU A 38 6.25 -8.11 -8.87
CA GLU A 38 4.91 -8.72 -8.72
C GLU A 38 4.03 -7.93 -7.74
N MET A 39 4.52 -6.79 -7.22
CA MET A 39 3.75 -5.88 -6.38
C MET A 39 4.11 -4.43 -6.69
N VAL A 40 3.08 -3.60 -6.88
CA VAL A 40 3.22 -2.16 -7.18
C VAL A 40 2.40 -1.35 -6.21
N THR A 41 3.05 -0.42 -5.50
CA THR A 41 2.36 0.51 -4.59
C THR A 41 1.97 1.79 -5.32
N VAL A 42 0.77 2.28 -5.01
CA VAL A 42 0.17 3.46 -5.63
C VAL A 42 -0.50 4.34 -4.58
N ALA A 43 -0.25 5.64 -4.63
CA ALA A 43 -0.89 6.58 -3.72
C ALA A 43 -2.30 6.93 -4.20
N MET A 44 -3.29 6.84 -3.29
CA MET A 44 -4.68 7.22 -3.56
C MET A 44 -4.82 8.64 -4.13
N LYS A 45 -4.01 9.57 -3.64
CA LYS A 45 -4.02 10.97 -4.09
C LYS A 45 -3.67 11.17 -5.57
N ARG A 46 -3.13 10.16 -6.23
CA ARG A 46 -2.74 10.25 -7.65
C ARG A 46 -3.85 9.83 -8.60
N ILE A 47 -4.95 9.30 -8.09
CA ILE A 47 -6.07 8.88 -8.91
C ILE A 47 -7.14 9.96 -8.83
N GLU A 48 -7.27 10.73 -9.88
CA GLU A 48 -8.43 11.54 -10.14
C GLU A 48 -9.53 10.62 -10.70
N LEU A 49 -10.42 10.17 -9.83
CA LEU A 49 -11.52 9.24 -10.16
C LEU A 49 -12.44 9.77 -11.29
N ASP A 50 -12.39 11.08 -11.54
CA ASP A 50 -13.24 11.74 -12.52
C ASP A 50 -12.54 12.05 -13.87
N ASN A 51 -11.23 11.85 -13.96
CA ASN A 51 -10.49 12.12 -15.20
C ASN A 51 -10.30 10.86 -16.05
N LYS A 52 -11.18 10.70 -17.04
CA LYS A 52 -11.13 9.55 -17.97
C LYS A 52 -9.93 9.56 -18.93
N GLU A 53 -9.18 10.66 -19.00
CA GLU A 53 -8.02 10.81 -19.89
C GLU A 53 -6.70 10.48 -19.19
N ASP A 54 -6.66 10.58 -17.85
CA ASP A 54 -5.46 10.23 -17.05
C ASP A 54 -5.69 8.89 -16.34
N ASN A 55 -5.53 7.81 -17.10
CA ASN A 55 -5.83 6.47 -16.61
C ASN A 55 -4.56 5.72 -16.20
N MET A 56 -3.85 6.25 -15.19
CA MET A 56 -2.67 5.57 -14.60
C MET A 56 -2.96 4.10 -14.24
N LEU A 57 -4.21 3.77 -13.91
CA LEU A 57 -4.60 2.40 -13.59
C LEU A 57 -4.34 1.42 -14.74
N VAL A 58 -4.55 1.83 -16.00
CA VAL A 58 -4.30 0.98 -17.18
C VAL A 58 -2.83 0.58 -17.26
N HIS A 59 -1.93 1.49 -16.86
CA HIS A 59 -0.47 1.27 -16.92
C HIS A 59 0.08 0.44 -15.76
N ILE A 60 -0.70 0.19 -14.71
CA ILE A 60 -0.27 -0.60 -13.54
C ILE A 60 -1.08 -1.89 -13.33
N GLN A 61 -2.24 -2.03 -13.98
CA GLN A 61 -3.07 -3.23 -13.88
C GLN A 61 -2.62 -4.28 -14.89
N HIS A 62 -1.64 -5.09 -14.52
CA HIS A 62 -1.16 -6.20 -15.35
C HIS A 62 -1.37 -7.55 -14.68
N PRO A 63 -1.60 -8.63 -15.46
CA PRO A 63 -1.67 -9.98 -14.91
C PRO A 63 -0.43 -10.32 -14.09
N GLY A 64 -0.63 -10.87 -12.90
CA GLY A 64 0.47 -11.24 -11.98
C GLY A 64 0.93 -10.13 -11.04
N ILE A 65 0.59 -8.86 -11.30
CA ILE A 65 0.94 -7.74 -10.43
C ILE A 65 -0.14 -7.53 -9.35
N GLN A 66 0.27 -7.54 -8.09
CA GLN A 66 -0.55 -7.14 -6.97
C GLN A 66 -0.49 -5.64 -6.78
N LEU A 67 -1.63 -4.97 -6.89
CA LEU A 67 -1.72 -3.56 -6.50
C LEU A 67 -1.73 -3.42 -4.98
N LEU A 68 -0.96 -2.47 -4.49
CA LEU A 68 -0.84 -2.12 -3.08
C LEU A 68 -1.12 -0.61 -2.90
N PRO A 69 -2.40 -0.19 -2.87
CA PRO A 69 -2.74 1.18 -2.56
C PRO A 69 -2.20 1.62 -1.22
N ASN A 70 -1.78 2.88 -1.08
CA ASN A 70 -1.35 3.45 0.18
C ASN A 70 -2.20 4.63 0.63
N THR A 71 -2.26 4.83 1.95
CA THR A 71 -3.00 5.91 2.59
C THR A 71 -2.15 7.15 2.86
N SER A 72 -1.07 7.34 2.12
CA SER A 72 -0.15 8.48 2.31
C SER A 72 -0.89 9.82 2.39
N GLY A 73 -0.62 10.56 3.44
CA GLY A 73 -1.18 11.88 3.70
C GLY A 73 -2.37 11.92 4.65
N VAL A 74 -2.84 10.79 5.15
CA VAL A 74 -3.77 10.75 6.28
C VAL A 74 -3.03 11.03 7.60
N ARG A 75 -3.74 11.53 8.60
CA ARG A 75 -3.16 12.03 9.84
C ARG A 75 -3.54 11.22 11.08
N ASN A 76 -4.56 10.38 10.97
CA ASN A 76 -5.07 9.54 12.07
C ASN A 76 -5.71 8.25 11.54
N ALA A 77 -6.10 7.37 12.45
CA ALA A 77 -6.68 6.07 12.13
C ALA A 77 -8.03 6.17 11.40
N GLU A 78 -8.89 7.11 11.79
CA GLU A 78 -10.21 7.30 11.16
C GLU A 78 -10.07 7.70 9.69
N GLU A 79 -9.21 8.68 9.39
CA GLU A 79 -8.89 9.06 8.01
C GLU A 79 -8.31 7.89 7.23
N ALA A 80 -7.45 7.07 7.86
CA ALA A 80 -6.83 5.91 7.21
C ALA A 80 -7.85 4.83 6.85
N VAL A 81 -8.77 4.52 7.76
CA VAL A 81 -9.84 3.53 7.52
C VAL A 81 -10.76 4.00 6.39
N PHE A 82 -11.14 5.27 6.39
CA PHE A 82 -11.96 5.85 5.32
C PHE A 82 -11.22 5.78 3.97
N ALA A 83 -9.95 6.22 3.92
CA ALA A 83 -9.14 6.16 2.70
C ALA A 83 -8.96 4.72 2.20
N ALA A 84 -8.77 3.75 3.10
CA ALA A 84 -8.65 2.33 2.74
C ALA A 84 -9.92 1.78 2.08
N GLN A 85 -11.10 2.13 2.58
CA GLN A 85 -12.38 1.72 1.98
C GLN A 85 -12.53 2.32 0.58
N MET A 86 -12.20 3.59 0.39
CA MET A 86 -12.17 4.21 -0.94
C MET A 86 -11.18 3.53 -1.87
N ALA A 87 -9.99 3.17 -1.37
CA ALA A 87 -8.98 2.45 -2.14
C ALA A 87 -9.49 1.08 -2.60
N ARG A 88 -10.16 0.33 -1.73
CA ARG A 88 -10.73 -0.98 -2.06
C ARG A 88 -11.70 -0.89 -3.23
N GLU A 89 -12.58 0.09 -3.24
CA GLU A 89 -13.53 0.31 -4.32
C GLU A 89 -12.82 0.74 -5.62
N ALA A 90 -11.86 1.67 -5.52
CA ALA A 90 -11.18 2.22 -6.69
C ALA A 90 -10.23 1.20 -7.38
N PHE A 91 -9.54 0.38 -6.61
CA PHE A 91 -8.51 -0.54 -7.13
C PHE A 91 -8.95 -2.01 -7.19
N GLY A 92 -10.11 -2.35 -6.65
CA GLY A 92 -10.60 -3.73 -6.61
C GLY A 92 -9.72 -4.68 -5.80
N THR A 93 -9.05 -4.19 -4.75
CA THR A 93 -8.15 -4.98 -3.91
C THR A 93 -8.34 -4.65 -2.43
N ASN A 94 -8.16 -5.65 -1.57
CA ASN A 94 -8.14 -5.49 -0.12
C ASN A 94 -6.71 -5.38 0.45
N TRP A 95 -5.70 -5.38 -0.40
CA TRP A 95 -4.31 -5.13 0.02
C TRP A 95 -4.10 -3.65 0.23
N LEU A 96 -3.41 -3.28 1.30
CA LEU A 96 -3.22 -1.89 1.69
C LEU A 96 -1.85 -1.67 2.33
N LYS A 97 -1.11 -0.68 1.85
CA LYS A 97 0.03 -0.11 2.56
C LYS A 97 -0.48 1.00 3.46
N LEU A 98 -0.56 0.71 4.76
CA LEU A 98 -1.06 1.65 5.76
C LEU A 98 0.02 2.66 6.12
N GLU A 99 -0.22 3.92 5.82
CA GLU A 99 0.66 5.04 6.16
C GLU A 99 -0.16 6.13 6.87
N ILE A 100 0.27 6.51 8.08
CA ILE A 100 -0.31 7.61 8.85
C ILE A 100 0.83 8.52 9.27
N HIS A 101 0.94 9.70 8.65
CA HIS A 101 1.95 10.69 9.00
C HIS A 101 1.30 12.03 9.34
N PRO A 102 1.17 12.34 10.63
CA PRO A 102 0.50 13.56 11.07
C PRO A 102 1.27 14.83 10.70
N ASP A 103 2.61 14.73 10.56
CA ASP A 103 3.45 15.85 10.13
C ASP A 103 3.99 15.64 8.70
N PRO A 104 3.49 16.41 7.71
CA PRO A 104 3.90 16.23 6.30
C PRO A 104 5.35 16.65 6.02
N ARG A 105 6.03 17.33 6.95
CA ARG A 105 7.44 17.74 6.78
C ARG A 105 8.38 16.58 6.99
N TYR A 106 8.07 15.70 7.93
CA TYR A 106 8.97 14.61 8.32
C TYR A 106 8.55 13.26 7.74
N LEU A 107 7.26 13.07 7.44
CA LEU A 107 6.68 11.83 6.92
C LEU A 107 6.97 10.62 7.81
N LEU A 108 7.09 10.85 9.11
CA LEU A 108 7.27 9.79 10.10
C LEU A 108 5.92 9.22 10.52
N PRO A 109 5.83 7.89 10.71
CA PRO A 109 4.57 7.26 11.05
C PRO A 109 4.20 7.52 12.51
N ASP A 110 2.89 7.71 12.75
CA ASP A 110 2.32 7.70 14.11
C ASP A 110 2.08 6.26 14.55
N SER A 111 2.83 5.81 15.56
CA SER A 111 2.80 4.43 16.03
C SER A 111 1.45 4.02 16.64
N MET A 112 0.81 4.92 17.38
CA MET A 112 -0.45 4.63 18.07
C MET A 112 -1.62 4.57 17.08
N GLU A 113 -1.70 5.55 16.19
CA GLU A 113 -2.73 5.60 15.17
C GLU A 113 -2.55 4.45 14.15
N THR A 114 -1.30 4.07 13.83
CA THR A 114 -1.02 2.93 12.95
C THR A 114 -1.50 1.61 13.56
N LEU A 115 -1.24 1.38 14.86
CA LEU A 115 -1.73 0.19 15.55
C LEU A 115 -3.27 0.15 15.59
N LYS A 116 -3.90 1.24 15.98
CA LYS A 116 -5.37 1.37 16.02
C LYS A 116 -6.01 1.12 14.64
N ALA A 117 -5.46 1.74 13.59
CA ALA A 117 -5.95 1.54 12.23
C ALA A 117 -5.75 0.09 11.76
N THR A 118 -4.62 -0.54 12.09
CA THR A 118 -4.36 -1.94 11.75
C THR A 118 -5.41 -2.87 12.34
N GLU A 119 -5.72 -2.72 13.64
CA GLU A 119 -6.76 -3.53 14.32
C GLU A 119 -8.13 -3.41 13.64
N GLU A 120 -8.51 -2.21 13.23
CA GLU A 120 -9.79 -1.96 12.57
C GLU A 120 -9.81 -2.48 11.13
N LEU A 121 -8.77 -2.20 10.36
CA LEU A 121 -8.66 -2.62 8.96
C LEU A 121 -8.61 -4.15 8.81
N VAL A 122 -7.91 -4.85 9.70
CA VAL A 122 -7.89 -6.32 9.71
C VAL A 122 -9.29 -6.88 9.96
N LYS A 123 -10.08 -6.32 10.89
CA LYS A 123 -11.48 -6.71 11.11
C LYS A 123 -12.37 -6.46 9.90
N LEU A 124 -12.04 -5.44 9.09
CA LEU A 124 -12.73 -5.13 7.84
C LEU A 124 -12.28 -5.98 6.64
N GLY A 125 -11.35 -6.93 6.86
CA GLY A 125 -10.87 -7.88 5.85
C GLY A 125 -9.75 -7.36 4.97
N PHE A 126 -9.04 -6.31 5.37
CA PHE A 126 -7.86 -5.84 4.64
C PHE A 126 -6.62 -6.69 4.94
N VAL A 127 -5.77 -6.86 3.94
CA VAL A 127 -4.40 -7.34 4.06
C VAL A 127 -3.52 -6.12 4.31
N VAL A 128 -3.15 -5.88 5.57
CA VAL A 128 -2.50 -4.66 5.99
C VAL A 128 -0.98 -4.84 6.03
N LEU A 129 -0.26 -3.96 5.30
CA LEU A 129 1.18 -3.81 5.33
C LEU A 129 1.49 -2.42 5.93
N PRO A 130 1.75 -2.32 7.24
CA PRO A 130 1.89 -1.03 7.89
C PRO A 130 3.27 -0.41 7.67
N TYR A 131 3.31 0.92 7.53
CA TYR A 131 4.52 1.71 7.63
C TYR A 131 4.75 2.07 9.10
N CYS A 132 5.83 1.57 9.68
CA CYS A 132 6.17 1.78 11.09
C CYS A 132 7.65 2.07 11.28
N GLN A 133 8.01 2.58 12.45
CA GLN A 133 9.40 2.71 12.89
C GLN A 133 9.98 1.33 13.22
N ALA A 134 11.32 1.21 13.18
CA ALA A 134 12.04 -0.01 13.54
C ALA A 134 12.03 -0.23 15.07
N ASP A 135 10.84 -0.38 15.64
CA ASP A 135 10.59 -0.67 17.05
C ASP A 135 10.07 -2.11 17.19
N PRO A 136 10.88 -3.05 17.72
CA PRO A 136 10.48 -4.45 17.85
C PRO A 136 9.21 -4.65 18.69
N THR A 137 8.97 -3.79 19.68
CA THR A 137 7.77 -3.87 20.52
C THR A 137 6.52 -3.49 19.72
N LEU A 138 6.60 -2.42 18.94
CA LEU A 138 5.51 -2.02 18.04
C LEU A 138 5.28 -3.08 16.96
N CYS A 139 6.35 -3.58 16.33
CA CYS A 139 6.25 -4.63 15.31
C CYS A 139 5.52 -5.88 15.85
N LYS A 140 5.83 -6.29 17.07
CA LYS A 140 5.15 -7.42 17.71
C LYS A 140 3.65 -7.15 17.93
N ARG A 141 3.28 -5.95 18.36
CA ARG A 141 1.88 -5.55 18.52
C ARG A 141 1.13 -5.51 17.18
N LEU A 142 1.78 -5.02 16.12
CA LEU A 142 1.20 -5.01 14.77
C LEU A 142 0.98 -6.42 14.23
N GLU A 143 1.94 -7.33 14.44
CA GLU A 143 1.80 -8.76 14.12
C GLU A 143 0.59 -9.37 14.86
N GLU A 144 0.48 -9.14 16.18
CA GLU A 144 -0.63 -9.63 17.01
C GLU A 144 -1.99 -9.02 16.62
N ALA A 145 -2.00 -7.78 16.10
CA ALA A 145 -3.18 -7.14 15.52
C ALA A 145 -3.59 -7.73 14.17
N GLY A 146 -2.74 -8.57 13.54
CA GLY A 146 -3.01 -9.25 12.29
C GLY A 146 -2.42 -8.58 11.05
N ALA A 147 -1.41 -7.71 11.20
CA ALA A 147 -0.67 -7.18 10.06
C ALA A 147 -0.03 -8.32 9.25
N ALA A 148 -0.07 -8.23 7.93
CA ALA A 148 0.46 -9.26 7.04
C ALA A 148 1.99 -9.23 6.93
N THR A 149 2.60 -8.08 7.23
CA THR A 149 4.04 -7.84 7.33
C THR A 149 4.30 -6.76 8.37
N VAL A 150 5.50 -6.70 8.90
CA VAL A 150 6.00 -5.59 9.71
C VAL A 150 7.49 -5.40 9.46
#